data_58ed4cd2fda2a4f0b8aa5ad0f7cfb7f5
#
_entry.id   58ed4cd2fda2a4f0b8aa5ad0f7cfb7f5
#
_cell.length_a   1.000
_cell.length_b   1.000
_cell.length_c   1.000
_cell.angle_alpha   90.00
_cell.angle_beta   90.00
_cell.angle_gamma   90.00
#
_symmetry.space_group_name_H-M   'P 1'
#
loop_
_entity.id
_entity.type
_entity.pdbx_description
1 polymer ?
#
loop_
_entity_poly.entity_id
_entity_poly.type
_entity_poly.pdbx_seq_one_letter_code
_entity_poly.pdbx_strand_id
1 'polypeptide(L)'
;INSFAPVGTPVVLCAKGLVSDPHKGGLFLPEYARPHLKGRPLAMLTGPSFADEVLRDLPTALLAASDTATLSAQIAAQFSASSLRLYQGSDMIGAALGGAVKNVIAIAAGICAGQGLGDNARAGLITRGLAETARLASQLGAESHTISGLAGMGDLVLSCSGPHSRNMAFGFALGSGKPVPKSLAEGRFSASILKARSKYEYVELPICFAVDDIVNGDVDIHTRISALLSRQAGQE
;
A
#
# COMPACT_ATOMS: atom_id res chain seq x y z
N ILE A 1 15.40 17.73 -8.43
CA ILE A 1 15.34 17.05 -9.73
C ILE A 1 15.37 18.05 -10.89
N ASN A 2 14.52 19.08 -10.85
CA ASN A 2 14.41 20.04 -11.96
C ASN A 2 15.69 20.83 -12.26
N SER A 3 16.59 20.95 -11.29
CA SER A 3 17.87 21.66 -11.44
C SER A 3 19.03 20.75 -11.86
N PHE A 4 18.89 19.44 -11.73
CA PHE A 4 20.00 18.49 -11.90
C PHE A 4 19.80 17.49 -13.05
N ALA A 5 18.56 17.28 -13.50
CA ALA A 5 18.27 16.37 -14.59
C ALA A 5 17.89 17.15 -15.86
N PRO A 6 18.32 16.70 -17.07
CA PRO A 6 17.92 17.31 -18.34
C PRO A 6 16.40 17.47 -18.46
N VAL A 7 15.96 18.45 -19.24
CA VAL A 7 14.53 18.67 -19.52
C VAL A 7 13.96 17.41 -20.17
N GLY A 8 12.77 16.98 -19.75
CA GLY A 8 12.13 15.78 -20.30
C GLY A 8 12.58 14.45 -19.71
N THR A 9 13.62 14.42 -18.86
CA THR A 9 14.00 13.16 -18.17
C THR A 9 12.82 12.61 -17.38
N PRO A 10 12.39 11.35 -17.60
CA PRO A 10 11.31 10.73 -16.85
C PRO A 10 11.63 10.60 -15.36
N VAL A 11 10.58 10.63 -14.54
CA VAL A 11 10.68 10.37 -13.10
C VAL A 11 9.94 9.07 -12.78
N VAL A 12 10.62 8.15 -12.11
CA VAL A 12 10.03 6.88 -11.66
C VAL A 12 9.92 6.91 -10.14
N LEU A 13 8.68 6.85 -9.63
CA LEU A 13 8.41 6.77 -8.19
C LEU A 13 8.49 5.31 -7.74
N CYS A 14 9.42 5.01 -6.84
CA CYS A 14 9.53 3.71 -6.17
C CYS A 14 9.00 3.74 -4.73
N ALA A 15 8.81 4.94 -4.17
CA ALA A 15 8.27 5.13 -2.83
C ALA A 15 6.76 4.82 -2.80
N LYS A 16 6.28 4.39 -1.64
CA LYS A 16 4.88 4.04 -1.39
C LYS A 16 4.36 4.87 -0.22
N GLY A 17 3.09 5.27 -0.28
CA GLY A 17 2.46 6.03 0.80
C GLY A 17 1.61 7.20 0.32
N LEU A 18 1.24 8.05 1.29
CA LEU A 18 0.46 9.26 1.07
C LEU A 18 1.16 10.47 1.70
N VAL A 19 0.84 11.64 1.18
CA VAL A 19 1.23 12.93 1.75
C VAL A 19 -0.03 13.60 2.30
N SER A 20 0.04 14.16 3.51
CA SER A 20 -1.09 14.90 4.09
C SER A 20 -1.45 16.11 3.23
N ASP A 21 -2.75 16.32 3.04
CA ASP A 21 -3.28 17.44 2.27
C ASP A 21 -4.49 18.05 2.98
N PRO A 22 -4.53 19.38 3.21
CA PRO A 22 -5.60 20.02 3.98
C PRO A 22 -6.95 20.03 3.26
N HIS A 23 -6.99 19.87 1.93
CA HIS A 23 -8.21 19.95 1.13
C HIS A 23 -8.84 18.58 0.87
N LYS A 24 -7.99 17.56 0.60
CA LYS A 24 -8.43 16.21 0.25
C LYS A 24 -8.14 15.18 1.36
N GLY A 25 -7.61 15.62 2.51
CA GLY A 25 -7.16 14.75 3.58
C GLY A 25 -5.84 14.06 3.30
N GLY A 26 -5.55 13.73 2.03
CA GLY A 26 -4.30 13.12 1.61
C GLY A 26 -4.18 13.01 0.10
N LEU A 27 -2.94 13.00 -0.40
CA LEU A 27 -2.60 12.79 -1.81
C LEU A 27 -1.76 11.54 -1.96
N PHE A 28 -2.07 10.72 -2.96
CA PHE A 28 -1.17 9.66 -3.39
C PHE A 28 0.07 10.27 -4.05
N LEU A 29 1.20 9.56 -3.99
CA LEU A 29 2.47 10.12 -4.46
C LEU A 29 2.45 10.64 -5.91
N PRO A 30 1.78 10.01 -6.89
CA PRO A 30 1.64 10.59 -8.23
C PRO A 30 0.85 11.90 -8.24
N GLU A 31 -0.21 12.03 -7.44
CA GLU A 31 -1.00 13.28 -7.32
C GLU A 31 -0.13 14.41 -6.75
N TYR A 32 0.64 14.09 -5.70
CA TYR A 32 1.55 15.04 -5.06
C TYR A 32 2.72 15.45 -5.97
N ALA A 33 3.35 14.49 -6.64
CA ALA A 33 4.57 14.75 -7.42
C ALA A 33 4.30 15.54 -8.70
N ARG A 34 3.21 15.25 -9.40
CA ARG A 34 2.91 15.77 -10.74
C ARG A 34 3.03 17.31 -10.87
N PRO A 35 2.44 18.14 -9.98
CA PRO A 35 2.57 19.59 -10.06
C PRO A 35 4.02 20.10 -9.94
N HIS A 36 4.87 19.33 -9.27
CA HIS A 36 6.27 19.71 -9.03
C HIS A 36 7.23 19.29 -10.14
N LEU A 37 6.79 18.49 -11.11
CA LEU A 37 7.65 17.90 -12.14
C LEU A 37 7.77 18.74 -13.42
N LYS A 38 7.09 19.87 -13.53
CA LYS A 38 7.17 20.78 -14.70
C LYS A 38 6.96 20.04 -16.03
N GLY A 39 5.96 19.16 -16.11
CA GLY A 39 5.63 18.41 -17.32
C GLY A 39 6.53 17.22 -17.65
N ARG A 40 7.45 16.82 -16.76
CA ARG A 40 8.25 15.60 -16.95
C ARG A 40 7.35 14.36 -16.96
N PRO A 41 7.63 13.38 -17.84
CA PRO A 41 6.94 12.10 -17.80
C PRO A 41 7.11 11.42 -16.44
N LEU A 42 6.02 10.85 -15.93
CA LEU A 42 5.97 10.23 -14.62
C LEU A 42 5.55 8.77 -14.73
N ALA A 43 6.26 7.92 -14.03
CA ALA A 43 5.91 6.51 -13.84
C ALA A 43 6.00 6.11 -12.38
N MET A 44 5.39 4.99 -12.05
CA MET A 44 5.48 4.34 -10.75
C MET A 44 5.93 2.90 -10.91
N LEU A 45 6.88 2.46 -10.08
CA LEU A 45 7.32 1.08 -9.99
C LEU A 45 6.86 0.50 -8.65
N THR A 46 6.03 -0.55 -8.70
CA THR A 46 5.42 -1.14 -7.50
C THR A 46 5.12 -2.63 -7.68
N GLY A 47 4.88 -3.34 -6.59
CA GLY A 47 4.60 -4.77 -6.58
C GLY A 47 5.39 -5.49 -5.49
N PRO A 48 5.27 -6.84 -5.41
CA PRO A 48 5.93 -7.66 -4.41
C PRO A 48 7.45 -7.71 -4.64
N SER A 49 8.21 -6.98 -3.82
CA SER A 49 9.67 -6.86 -4.00
C SER A 49 10.37 -6.47 -2.71
N PHE A 50 10.79 -7.44 -1.92
CA PHE A 50 11.74 -7.15 -0.86
C PHE A 50 13.11 -6.87 -1.47
N ALA A 51 13.71 -5.75 -1.06
CA ALA A 51 14.96 -5.28 -1.67
C ALA A 51 16.11 -6.27 -1.52
N ASP A 52 16.17 -7.00 -0.40
CA ASP A 52 17.19 -8.01 -0.15
C ASP A 52 17.03 -9.25 -1.05
N GLU A 53 15.80 -9.59 -1.46
CA GLU A 53 15.54 -10.66 -2.42
C GLU A 53 15.92 -10.24 -3.84
N VAL A 54 15.56 -9.02 -4.24
CA VAL A 54 15.97 -8.45 -5.52
C VAL A 54 17.49 -8.38 -5.64
N LEU A 55 18.19 -7.94 -4.58
CA LEU A 55 19.65 -7.87 -4.55
C LEU A 55 20.32 -9.25 -4.60
N ARG A 56 19.63 -10.31 -4.19
CA ARG A 56 20.09 -11.71 -4.32
C ARG A 56 19.68 -12.36 -5.64
N ASP A 57 19.16 -11.56 -6.58
CA ASP A 57 18.75 -12.01 -7.90
C ASP A 57 17.64 -13.08 -7.88
N LEU A 58 16.76 -13.04 -6.85
CA LEU A 58 15.63 -13.95 -6.75
C LEU A 58 14.48 -13.52 -7.65
N PRO A 59 13.69 -14.48 -8.19
CA PRO A 59 12.60 -14.18 -9.12
C PRO A 59 11.63 -13.13 -8.53
N THR A 60 11.48 -12.01 -9.22
CA THR A 60 10.67 -10.88 -8.79
C THR A 60 9.82 -10.36 -9.95
N ALA A 61 8.57 -10.01 -9.68
CA ALA A 61 7.66 -9.42 -10.66
C ALA A 61 7.12 -8.09 -10.15
N LEU A 62 7.22 -7.04 -10.96
CA LEU A 62 6.77 -5.68 -10.63
C LEU A 62 5.86 -5.11 -11.72
N LEU A 63 5.08 -4.10 -11.38
CA LEU A 63 4.33 -3.26 -12.29
C LEU A 63 5.06 -1.93 -12.51
N ALA A 64 5.32 -1.59 -13.76
CA ALA A 64 5.69 -0.25 -14.19
C ALA A 64 4.42 0.44 -14.72
N ALA A 65 3.84 1.34 -13.95
CA ALA A 65 2.63 2.07 -14.32
C ALA A 65 2.98 3.48 -14.78
N SER A 66 2.37 3.94 -15.89
CA SER A 66 2.49 5.32 -16.37
C SER A 66 1.26 5.67 -17.20
N ASP A 67 0.78 6.91 -17.11
CA ASP A 67 -0.23 7.46 -18.03
C ASP A 67 0.31 7.67 -19.46
N THR A 68 1.62 7.50 -19.64
CA THR A 68 2.29 7.49 -20.94
C THR A 68 2.66 6.04 -21.29
N ALA A 69 1.89 5.39 -22.17
CA ALA A 69 2.08 3.97 -22.52
C ALA A 69 3.50 3.66 -23.02
N THR A 70 4.11 4.57 -23.79
CA THR A 70 5.50 4.41 -24.25
C THR A 70 6.50 4.40 -23.11
N LEU A 71 6.27 5.17 -22.02
CA LEU A 71 7.17 5.22 -20.88
C LEU A 71 7.10 3.90 -20.07
N SER A 72 5.91 3.37 -19.80
CA SER A 72 5.79 2.08 -19.09
C SER A 72 6.47 0.95 -19.87
N ALA A 73 6.33 0.94 -21.21
CA ALA A 73 6.99 -0.02 -22.09
C ALA A 73 8.52 0.11 -22.06
N GLN A 74 9.04 1.34 -22.14
CA GLN A 74 10.47 1.60 -22.06
C GLN A 74 11.08 1.16 -20.74
N ILE A 75 10.41 1.46 -19.61
CA ILE A 75 10.84 1.04 -18.28
C ILE A 75 10.85 -0.49 -18.20
N ALA A 76 9.78 -1.15 -18.65
CA ALA A 76 9.71 -2.61 -18.64
C ALA A 76 10.82 -3.23 -19.49
N ALA A 77 11.07 -2.73 -20.69
CA ALA A 77 12.12 -3.25 -21.57
C ALA A 77 13.53 -3.00 -21.03
N GLN A 78 13.77 -1.84 -20.42
CA GLN A 78 15.11 -1.44 -19.98
C GLN A 78 15.54 -2.09 -18.66
N PHE A 79 14.60 -2.32 -17.74
CA PHE A 79 14.90 -2.82 -16.40
C PHE A 79 14.52 -4.29 -16.17
N SER A 80 13.85 -4.96 -17.12
CA SER A 80 13.65 -6.41 -17.00
C SER A 80 14.97 -7.17 -17.18
N ALA A 81 15.17 -8.18 -16.35
CA ALA A 81 16.32 -9.08 -16.36
C ALA A 81 15.84 -10.53 -16.22
N SER A 82 16.74 -11.49 -16.16
CA SER A 82 16.39 -12.92 -16.03
C SER A 82 15.54 -13.23 -14.80
N SER A 83 15.85 -12.55 -13.68
CA SER A 83 15.17 -12.71 -12.39
C SER A 83 14.14 -11.60 -12.10
N LEU A 84 14.20 -10.46 -12.79
CA LEU A 84 13.31 -9.33 -12.61
C LEU A 84 12.40 -9.13 -13.82
N ARG A 85 11.11 -9.38 -13.65
CA ARG A 85 10.11 -9.17 -14.72
C ARG A 85 9.25 -7.96 -14.43
N LEU A 86 9.24 -6.99 -15.36
CA LEU A 86 8.40 -5.81 -15.27
C LEU A 86 7.20 -5.92 -16.22
N TYR A 87 6.01 -5.79 -15.64
CA TYR A 87 4.75 -5.70 -16.39
C TYR A 87 4.40 -4.23 -16.62
N GLN A 88 3.74 -3.95 -17.73
CA GLN A 88 3.31 -2.60 -18.09
C GLN A 88 1.89 -2.33 -17.59
N GLY A 89 1.59 -1.09 -17.23
CA GLY A 89 0.25 -0.65 -16.85
C GLY A 89 0.05 0.85 -17.06
N SER A 90 -1.21 1.27 -17.11
CA SER A 90 -1.63 2.66 -17.27
C SER A 90 -2.16 3.27 -15.96
N ASP A 91 -2.63 2.44 -15.03
CA ASP A 91 -3.30 2.87 -13.81
C ASP A 91 -2.31 3.25 -12.71
N MET A 92 -1.90 4.50 -12.71
CA MET A 92 -0.99 5.05 -11.69
C MET A 92 -1.68 5.22 -10.33
N ILE A 93 -2.98 5.51 -10.32
CA ILE A 93 -3.73 5.70 -9.06
C ILE A 93 -3.92 4.37 -8.34
N GLY A 94 -4.35 3.32 -9.04
CA GLY A 94 -4.46 1.98 -8.48
C GLY A 94 -3.12 1.44 -8.00
N ALA A 95 -2.05 1.67 -8.76
CA ALA A 95 -0.69 1.29 -8.38
C ALA A 95 -0.22 1.98 -7.08
N ALA A 96 -0.49 3.27 -6.94
CA ALA A 96 -0.16 4.04 -5.74
C ALA A 96 -1.02 3.65 -4.53
N LEU A 97 -2.32 3.46 -4.75
CA LEU A 97 -3.29 3.05 -3.73
C LEU A 97 -2.92 1.68 -3.14
N GLY A 98 -2.68 0.68 -3.98
CA GLY A 98 -2.29 -0.66 -3.54
C GLY A 98 -1.03 -0.60 -2.66
N GLY A 99 0.00 0.10 -3.12
CA GLY A 99 1.26 0.29 -2.38
C GLY A 99 1.10 1.03 -1.04
N ALA A 100 0.16 1.96 -0.92
CA ALA A 100 -0.08 2.70 0.31
C ALA A 100 -0.91 1.88 1.33
N VAL A 101 -2.04 1.32 0.89
CA VAL A 101 -3.00 0.62 1.77
C VAL A 101 -2.42 -0.68 2.31
N LYS A 102 -1.64 -1.43 1.52
CA LYS A 102 -1.02 -2.67 1.97
C LYS A 102 -0.23 -2.52 3.27
N ASN A 103 0.42 -1.38 3.46
CA ASN A 103 1.24 -1.12 4.65
C ASN A 103 0.38 -1.03 5.91
N VAL A 104 -0.81 -0.45 5.80
CA VAL A 104 -1.77 -0.36 6.89
C VAL A 104 -2.37 -1.74 7.20
N ILE A 105 -2.76 -2.50 6.16
CA ILE A 105 -3.30 -3.85 6.34
C ILE A 105 -2.23 -4.79 6.91
N ALA A 106 -0.95 -4.63 6.54
CA ALA A 106 0.15 -5.41 7.12
C ALA A 106 0.30 -5.16 8.63
N ILE A 107 0.06 -3.93 9.12
CA ILE A 107 -0.01 -3.67 10.58
C ILE A 107 -1.16 -4.47 11.20
N ALA A 108 -2.36 -4.43 10.60
CA ALA A 108 -3.50 -5.19 11.09
C ALA A 108 -3.24 -6.70 11.12
N ALA A 109 -2.62 -7.26 10.07
CA ALA A 109 -2.20 -8.67 10.00
C ALA A 109 -1.19 -9.01 11.09
N GLY A 110 -0.27 -8.10 11.37
CA GLY A 110 0.68 -8.23 12.47
C GLY A 110 0.00 -8.24 13.84
N ILE A 111 -0.95 -7.33 14.09
CA ILE A 111 -1.74 -7.28 15.33
C ILE A 111 -2.51 -8.61 15.50
N CYS A 112 -3.16 -9.08 14.44
CA CYS A 112 -3.87 -10.37 14.44
C CYS A 112 -2.95 -11.53 14.84
N ALA A 113 -1.75 -11.60 14.28
CA ALA A 113 -0.76 -12.62 14.62
C ALA A 113 -0.24 -12.45 16.06
N GLY A 114 0.02 -11.21 16.51
CA GLY A 114 0.49 -10.92 17.88
C GLY A 114 -0.53 -11.26 18.97
N GLN A 115 -1.83 -11.13 18.64
CA GLN A 115 -2.95 -11.55 19.50
C GLN A 115 -3.25 -13.06 19.46
N GLY A 116 -2.55 -13.83 18.60
CA GLY A 116 -2.76 -15.27 18.49
C GLY A 116 -4.12 -15.67 17.90
N LEU A 117 -4.75 -14.83 17.05
CA LEU A 117 -6.08 -15.09 16.47
C LEU A 117 -6.08 -16.17 15.39
N GLY A 118 -4.91 -16.64 14.98
CA GLY A 118 -4.75 -17.74 14.03
C GLY A 118 -4.78 -17.32 12.56
N ASP A 119 -4.49 -18.29 11.69
CA ASP A 119 -4.32 -18.06 10.26
C ASP A 119 -5.65 -17.81 9.53
N ASN A 120 -6.75 -18.40 9.98
CA ASN A 120 -8.06 -18.14 9.41
C ASN A 120 -8.47 -16.67 9.57
N ALA A 121 -8.28 -16.11 10.78
CA ALA A 121 -8.57 -14.71 11.04
C ALA A 121 -7.65 -13.79 10.20
N ARG A 122 -6.37 -14.14 10.10
CA ARG A 122 -5.41 -13.38 9.27
C ARG A 122 -5.79 -13.41 7.79
N ALA A 123 -6.15 -14.57 7.24
CA ALA A 123 -6.59 -14.71 5.86
C ALA A 123 -7.87 -13.90 5.59
N GLY A 124 -8.86 -14.00 6.47
CA GLY A 124 -10.09 -13.19 6.40
C GLY A 124 -9.81 -11.69 6.43
N LEU A 125 -8.91 -11.25 7.33
CA LEU A 125 -8.50 -9.85 7.43
C LEU A 125 -7.82 -9.35 6.14
N ILE A 126 -6.93 -10.13 5.54
CA ILE A 126 -6.26 -9.78 4.28
C ILE A 126 -7.29 -9.65 3.14
N THR A 127 -8.20 -10.60 3.03
CA THR A 127 -9.29 -10.59 2.03
C THR A 127 -10.18 -9.36 2.20
N ARG A 128 -10.62 -9.07 3.43
CA ARG A 128 -11.44 -7.88 3.71
C ARG A 128 -10.69 -6.58 3.48
N GLY A 129 -9.40 -6.54 3.81
CA GLY A 129 -8.53 -5.40 3.52
C GLY A 129 -8.35 -5.15 2.03
N LEU A 130 -8.25 -6.21 1.21
CA LEU A 130 -8.26 -6.08 -0.25
C LEU A 130 -9.60 -5.53 -0.75
N ALA A 131 -10.72 -5.98 -0.19
CA ALA A 131 -12.04 -5.46 -0.53
C ALA A 131 -12.21 -3.97 -0.16
N GLU A 132 -11.67 -3.52 0.99
CA GLU A 132 -11.60 -2.10 1.35
C GLU A 132 -10.79 -1.31 0.30
N THR A 133 -9.65 -1.83 -0.10
CA THR A 133 -8.80 -1.24 -1.13
C THR A 133 -9.54 -1.11 -2.46
N ALA A 134 -10.25 -2.16 -2.88
CA ALA A 134 -11.02 -2.17 -4.11
C ALA A 134 -12.17 -1.15 -4.11
N ARG A 135 -12.86 -0.95 -2.96
CA ARG A 135 -13.89 0.08 -2.84
C ARG A 135 -13.33 1.49 -3.03
N LEU A 136 -12.21 1.79 -2.37
CA LEU A 136 -11.56 3.09 -2.54
C LEU A 136 -11.00 3.26 -3.96
N ALA A 137 -10.47 2.19 -4.56
CA ALA A 137 -10.01 2.18 -5.95
C ALA A 137 -11.13 2.54 -6.93
N SER A 138 -12.30 1.92 -6.77
CA SER A 138 -13.47 2.21 -7.60
C SER A 138 -13.90 3.68 -7.51
N GLN A 139 -13.90 4.25 -6.30
CA GLN A 139 -14.24 5.66 -6.08
C GLN A 139 -13.23 6.62 -6.73
N LEU A 140 -11.95 6.23 -6.76
CA LEU A 140 -10.87 7.01 -7.37
C LEU A 140 -10.74 6.78 -8.89
N GLY A 141 -11.57 5.93 -9.49
CA GLY A 141 -11.50 5.59 -10.91
C GLY A 141 -10.31 4.69 -11.27
N ALA A 142 -9.73 3.98 -10.30
CA ALA A 142 -8.68 3.01 -10.53
C ALA A 142 -9.23 1.69 -11.07
N GLU A 143 -8.39 0.95 -11.78
CA GLU A 143 -8.79 -0.27 -12.46
C GLU A 143 -8.76 -1.49 -11.50
N SER A 144 -9.83 -2.30 -11.49
CA SER A 144 -9.96 -3.45 -10.59
C SER A 144 -8.84 -4.49 -10.80
N HIS A 145 -8.36 -4.66 -12.04
CA HIS A 145 -7.27 -5.59 -12.32
C HIS A 145 -5.92 -5.12 -11.76
N THR A 146 -5.71 -3.82 -11.57
CA THR A 146 -4.52 -3.30 -10.87
C THR A 146 -4.53 -3.70 -9.40
N ILE A 147 -5.71 -3.61 -8.77
CA ILE A 147 -5.87 -3.98 -7.34
C ILE A 147 -5.78 -5.49 -7.13
N SER A 148 -6.30 -6.30 -8.03
CA SER A 148 -6.16 -7.77 -7.98
C SER A 148 -4.81 -8.29 -8.49
N GLY A 149 -3.99 -7.42 -9.08
CA GLY A 149 -2.69 -7.71 -9.67
C GLY A 149 -1.50 -7.53 -8.71
N LEU A 150 -0.32 -7.33 -9.31
CA LEU A 150 0.96 -7.20 -8.60
C LEU A 150 1.00 -6.00 -7.64
N ALA A 151 0.47 -4.84 -8.07
CA ALA A 151 0.50 -3.61 -7.29
C ALA A 151 -0.44 -3.63 -6.07
N GLY A 152 -1.54 -4.38 -6.13
CA GLY A 152 -2.50 -4.56 -5.04
C GLY A 152 -2.29 -5.88 -4.31
N MET A 153 -2.98 -6.93 -4.76
CA MET A 153 -2.99 -8.24 -4.08
C MET A 153 -1.60 -8.84 -3.89
N GLY A 154 -0.73 -8.80 -4.93
CA GLY A 154 0.60 -9.39 -4.85
C GLY A 154 1.45 -8.75 -3.74
N ASP A 155 1.50 -7.41 -3.72
CA ASP A 155 2.27 -6.67 -2.71
C ASP A 155 1.64 -6.75 -1.31
N LEU A 156 0.30 -6.85 -1.23
CA LEU A 156 -0.43 -7.05 0.02
C LEU A 156 -0.11 -8.42 0.64
N VAL A 157 -0.21 -9.49 -0.14
CA VAL A 157 0.09 -10.86 0.32
C VAL A 157 1.53 -10.93 0.82
N LEU A 158 2.50 -10.45 0.04
CA LEU A 158 3.91 -10.42 0.46
C LEU A 158 4.08 -9.66 1.78
N SER A 159 3.44 -8.51 1.92
CA SER A 159 3.58 -7.66 3.11
C SER A 159 2.93 -8.23 4.37
N CYS A 160 1.97 -9.16 4.23
CA CYS A 160 1.26 -9.83 5.32
C CYS A 160 1.74 -11.25 5.60
N SER A 161 2.73 -11.77 4.85
CA SER A 161 3.13 -13.19 4.92
C SER A 161 4.23 -13.49 5.93
N GLY A 162 4.91 -12.48 6.49
CA GLY A 162 5.99 -12.78 7.41
C GLY A 162 6.68 -11.56 8.03
N PRO A 163 7.66 -11.81 8.92
CA PRO A 163 8.34 -10.78 9.72
C PRO A 163 9.26 -9.87 8.89
N HIS A 164 9.56 -10.18 7.64
CA HIS A 164 10.33 -9.32 6.74
C HIS A 164 9.64 -7.98 6.49
N SER A 165 8.31 -7.94 6.55
CA SER A 165 7.56 -6.70 6.49
C SER A 165 7.70 -5.91 7.77
N ARG A 166 8.32 -4.72 7.72
CA ARG A 166 8.46 -3.81 8.86
C ARG A 166 7.10 -3.44 9.47
N ASN A 167 6.07 -3.26 8.63
CA ASN A 167 4.72 -2.96 9.07
C ASN A 167 4.08 -4.14 9.82
N MET A 168 4.25 -5.37 9.32
CA MET A 168 3.77 -6.57 10.00
C MET A 168 4.51 -6.80 11.32
N ALA A 169 5.83 -6.62 11.36
CA ALA A 169 6.63 -6.72 12.59
C ALA A 169 6.20 -5.68 13.64
N PHE A 170 5.92 -4.45 13.21
CA PHE A 170 5.38 -3.40 14.08
C PHE A 170 4.01 -3.79 14.66
N GLY A 171 3.08 -4.25 13.81
CA GLY A 171 1.76 -4.71 14.25
C GLY A 171 1.85 -5.91 15.19
N PHE A 172 2.74 -6.87 14.93
CA PHE A 172 2.97 -8.02 15.81
C PHE A 172 3.45 -7.60 17.20
N ALA A 173 4.36 -6.64 17.27
CA ALA A 173 4.84 -6.11 18.56
C ALA A 173 3.69 -5.44 19.33
N LEU A 174 2.89 -4.60 18.67
CA LEU A 174 1.69 -4.00 19.28
C LEU A 174 0.72 -5.09 19.79
N GLY A 175 0.37 -6.05 18.94
CA GLY A 175 -0.58 -7.11 19.28
C GLY A 175 -0.11 -7.99 20.42
N SER A 176 1.19 -8.24 20.53
CA SER A 176 1.77 -9.09 21.60
C SER A 176 2.18 -8.31 22.85
N GLY A 177 1.94 -7.01 22.92
CA GLY A 177 2.37 -6.14 24.05
C GLY A 177 3.89 -6.03 24.19
N LYS A 178 4.66 -6.30 23.12
CA LYS A 178 6.11 -6.19 23.10
C LYS A 178 6.56 -4.79 22.68
N PRO A 179 7.79 -4.38 23.03
CA PRO A 179 8.36 -3.12 22.54
C PRO A 179 8.36 -3.08 21.00
N VAL A 180 7.84 -1.99 20.45
CA VAL A 180 7.78 -1.80 18.99
C VAL A 180 9.19 -1.60 18.40
N PRO A 181 9.49 -2.18 17.22
CA PRO A 181 10.75 -1.98 16.55
C PRO A 181 11.03 -0.50 16.25
N LYS A 182 12.29 -0.08 16.33
CA LYS A 182 12.71 1.29 15.96
C LYS A 182 12.70 1.54 14.45
N SER A 183 12.62 0.48 13.65
CA SER A 183 12.53 0.59 12.19
C SER A 183 11.26 1.33 11.75
N LEU A 184 11.39 2.14 10.71
CA LEU A 184 10.26 2.90 10.16
C LEU A 184 9.17 1.95 9.63
N ALA A 185 7.98 2.02 10.24
CA ALA A 185 6.75 1.39 9.76
C ALA A 185 5.87 2.46 9.09
N GLU A 186 5.94 2.56 7.77
CA GLU A 186 5.26 3.61 6.99
C GLU A 186 3.74 3.58 7.14
N GLY A 187 3.16 2.38 7.31
CA GLY A 187 1.73 2.19 7.54
C GLY A 187 1.19 2.95 8.75
N ARG A 188 2.03 3.19 9.77
CA ARG A 188 1.67 3.99 10.95
C ARG A 188 1.25 5.41 10.58
N PHE A 189 2.00 6.06 9.70
CA PHE A 189 1.71 7.42 9.25
C PHE A 189 0.63 7.43 8.16
N SER A 190 0.64 6.41 7.31
CA SER A 190 -0.34 6.27 6.23
C SER A 190 -1.76 6.04 6.75
N ALA A 191 -1.95 5.42 7.92
CA ALA A 191 -3.27 5.10 8.46
C ALA A 191 -4.13 6.35 8.67
N SER A 192 -3.61 7.37 9.35
CA SER A 192 -4.35 8.62 9.62
C SER A 192 -4.64 9.40 8.34
N ILE A 193 -3.67 9.46 7.41
CA ILE A 193 -3.84 10.15 6.13
C ILE A 193 -4.87 9.40 5.27
N LEU A 194 -4.81 8.08 5.23
CA LEU A 194 -5.76 7.25 4.50
C LEU A 194 -7.18 7.38 5.06
N LYS A 195 -7.33 7.44 6.39
CA LYS A 195 -8.61 7.72 7.06
C LYS A 195 -9.18 9.08 6.67
N ALA A 196 -8.34 10.12 6.61
CA ALA A 196 -8.76 11.45 6.19
C ALA A 196 -9.16 11.45 4.70
N ARG A 197 -8.35 10.83 3.82
CA ARG A 197 -8.64 10.72 2.39
C ARG A 197 -9.92 9.94 2.12
N SER A 198 -10.13 8.81 2.79
CA SER A 198 -11.32 7.99 2.59
C SER A 198 -12.61 8.68 3.04
N LYS A 199 -12.54 9.51 4.10
CA LYS A 199 -13.67 10.37 4.50
C LYS A 199 -13.99 11.41 3.43
N TYR A 200 -12.99 12.02 2.83
CA TYR A 200 -13.17 12.95 1.71
C TYR A 200 -13.85 12.27 0.50
N GLU A 201 -13.47 11.02 0.23
CA GLU A 201 -14.05 10.21 -0.86
C GLU A 201 -15.37 9.52 -0.48
N TYR A 202 -15.87 9.71 0.75
CA TYR A 202 -17.08 9.05 1.27
C TYR A 202 -17.02 7.51 1.22
N VAL A 203 -15.85 6.94 1.47
CA VAL A 203 -15.62 5.49 1.49
C VAL A 203 -15.25 5.01 2.89
N GLU A 204 -15.93 3.98 3.39
CA GLU A 204 -15.58 3.35 4.66
C GLU A 204 -14.48 2.31 4.49
N LEU A 205 -13.44 2.42 5.32
CA LEU A 205 -12.31 1.51 5.42
C LEU A 205 -12.16 1.01 6.88
N PRO A 206 -13.06 0.14 7.35
CA PRO A 206 -13.12 -0.24 8.77
C PRO A 206 -11.82 -0.79 9.35
N ILE A 207 -11.08 -1.62 8.59
CA ILE A 207 -9.79 -2.18 9.03
C ILE A 207 -8.74 -1.07 9.12
N CYS A 208 -8.67 -0.20 8.09
CA CYS A 208 -7.73 0.91 8.10
C CYS A 208 -8.02 1.91 9.24
N PHE A 209 -9.30 2.17 9.54
CA PHE A 209 -9.69 3.01 10.66
C PHE A 209 -9.33 2.38 12.01
N ALA A 210 -9.53 1.06 12.15
CA ALA A 210 -9.14 0.34 13.35
C ALA A 210 -7.62 0.42 13.60
N VAL A 211 -6.81 0.30 12.56
CA VAL A 211 -5.36 0.46 12.66
C VAL A 211 -5.00 1.87 13.12
N ASP A 212 -5.63 2.90 12.54
CA ASP A 212 -5.39 4.28 12.94
C ASP A 212 -5.69 4.52 14.42
N ASP A 213 -6.87 4.08 14.88
CA ASP A 213 -7.29 4.24 16.27
C ASP A 213 -6.36 3.50 17.25
N ILE A 214 -5.92 2.29 16.91
CA ILE A 214 -4.98 1.51 17.75
C ILE A 214 -3.59 2.18 17.79
N VAL A 215 -3.07 2.61 16.64
CA VAL A 215 -1.73 3.17 16.52
C VAL A 215 -1.62 4.53 17.21
N ASN A 216 -2.69 5.32 17.22
CA ASN A 216 -2.75 6.60 17.92
C ASN A 216 -3.09 6.45 19.41
N GLY A 217 -3.45 5.26 19.88
CA GLY A 217 -3.79 4.98 21.26
C GLY A 217 -5.20 5.44 21.65
N ASP A 218 -6.07 5.72 20.68
CA ASP A 218 -7.44 6.20 20.92
C ASP A 218 -8.34 5.11 21.48
N VAL A 219 -8.06 3.84 21.14
CA VAL A 219 -8.84 2.68 21.54
C VAL A 219 -7.91 1.49 21.78
N ASP A 220 -8.19 0.67 22.81
CA ASP A 220 -7.43 -0.54 23.03
C ASP A 220 -7.70 -1.61 21.96
N ILE A 221 -6.74 -2.52 21.78
CA ILE A 221 -6.76 -3.53 20.71
C ILE A 221 -7.96 -4.46 20.82
N HIS A 222 -8.29 -4.95 22.04
CA HIS A 222 -9.39 -5.90 22.23
C HIS A 222 -10.74 -5.27 21.91
N THR A 223 -10.98 -4.05 22.38
CA THR A 223 -12.19 -3.28 22.06
C THR A 223 -12.34 -3.11 20.55
N ARG A 224 -11.23 -2.79 19.85
CA ARG A 224 -11.29 -2.55 18.41
C ARG A 224 -11.50 -3.82 17.59
N ILE A 225 -10.87 -4.93 17.98
CA ILE A 225 -11.11 -6.25 17.36
C ILE A 225 -12.58 -6.67 17.57
N SER A 226 -13.09 -6.54 18.79
CA SER A 226 -14.48 -6.89 19.09
C SER A 226 -15.47 -6.07 18.24
N ALA A 227 -15.22 -4.78 18.08
CA ALA A 227 -16.03 -3.90 17.23
C ALA A 227 -15.98 -4.31 15.74
N LEU A 228 -14.85 -4.77 15.23
CA LEU A 228 -14.74 -5.28 13.87
C LEU A 228 -15.51 -6.59 13.68
N LEU A 229 -15.40 -7.51 14.65
CA LEU A 229 -16.08 -8.82 14.62
C LEU A 229 -17.59 -8.72 14.78
N SER A 230 -18.10 -7.69 15.48
CA SER A 230 -19.54 -7.47 15.70
C SER A 230 -20.25 -6.82 14.49
N ARG A 231 -19.51 -6.40 13.46
CA ARG A 231 -20.15 -5.87 12.23
C ARG A 231 -20.96 -6.96 11.55
N GLN A 232 -22.17 -6.60 11.10
CA GLN A 232 -23.00 -7.54 10.34
C GLN A 232 -22.27 -8.03 9.09
N ALA A 233 -22.32 -9.33 8.87
CA ALA A 233 -21.83 -9.92 7.61
C ALA A 233 -22.74 -9.45 6.47
N GLY A 234 -22.16 -8.75 5.50
CA GLY A 234 -22.83 -8.38 4.26
C GLY A 234 -22.70 -9.50 3.22
N GLN A 235 -23.26 -9.26 2.02
CA GLN A 235 -22.96 -10.06 0.84
C GLN A 235 -21.49 -9.87 0.42
N GLU A 236 -20.87 -10.94 -0.04
CA GLU A 236 -19.50 -10.94 -0.58
C GLU A 236 -19.48 -10.68 -2.09
#